data_41ae5f61e05fd36004d5a8c72ceb2802
#
_entry.id   41ae5f61e05fd36004d5a8c72ceb2802
#
_cell.length_a   1.000
_cell.length_b   1.000
_cell.length_c   1.000
_cell.angle_alpha   90.00
_cell.angle_beta   90.00
_cell.angle_gamma   90.00
#
_symmetry.space_group_name_H-M   'P 1'
#
loop_
_entity.id
_entity.type
_entity.pdbx_description
1 polymer ?
#
loop_
_entity_poly.entity_id
_entity_poly.type
_entity_poly.pdbx_seq_one_letter_code
_entity_poly.pdbx_strand_id
1 'polypeptide(L)'
;MHERIWANWQDFVGKLDIYPMIRPYLETSQITIHEVPAKTCISNAADEGYRIVYILQGSVKVVSLTYRGIRILLDEIGVGSFSGHISRMRGYSFDANIIAETPCVYLEFPDQLFCQLMENPAFALEFYRSTSSRTYQMYRKVFSLTLFTAEENTAMYCLMHPARLQSYTLDEICEEIGISRRSLCYVLKKWRKEGILKDKEKRDRIADHEQLMQIAEHIRQFYDIP
;
A
#
# COMPACT_ATOMS: atom_id res chain seq x y z
N MET A 1 21.83 8.44 16.05
CA MET A 1 20.92 7.40 15.49
C MET A 1 20.95 7.41 13.96
N HIS A 2 20.75 8.55 13.31
CA HIS A 2 20.80 8.72 11.83
C HIS A 2 22.10 8.16 11.20
N GLU A 3 23.27 8.55 11.69
CA GLU A 3 24.56 8.09 11.14
C GLU A 3 24.74 6.57 11.16
N ARG A 4 24.26 5.90 12.21
CA ARG A 4 24.33 4.44 12.33
C ARG A 4 23.41 3.75 11.31
N ILE A 5 22.20 4.26 11.13
CA ILE A 5 21.25 3.72 10.15
C ILE A 5 21.80 3.98 8.75
N TRP A 6 22.32 5.20 8.49
CA TRP A 6 22.91 5.57 7.20
C TRP A 6 24.06 4.64 6.80
N ALA A 7 24.99 4.34 7.72
CA ALA A 7 26.11 3.44 7.44
C ALA A 7 25.67 2.03 6.98
N ASN A 8 24.52 1.55 7.47
CA ASN A 8 23.98 0.25 7.09
C ASN A 8 23.28 0.28 5.72
N TRP A 9 22.82 1.44 5.26
CA TRP A 9 21.96 1.56 4.09
C TRP A 9 22.59 2.27 2.90
N GLN A 10 23.79 2.88 3.08
CA GLN A 10 24.43 3.65 2.02
C GLN A 10 24.66 2.87 0.73
N ASP A 11 25.02 1.59 0.79
CA ASP A 11 25.24 0.74 -0.39
C ASP A 11 23.94 0.43 -1.13
N PHE A 12 22.83 0.31 -0.40
CA PHE A 12 21.51 0.10 -1.00
C PHE A 12 21.00 1.40 -1.63
N VAL A 13 21.07 2.50 -0.88
CA VAL A 13 20.64 3.82 -1.35
C VAL A 13 21.45 4.27 -2.56
N GLY A 14 22.75 3.94 -2.59
CA GLY A 14 23.64 4.24 -3.71
C GLY A 14 23.26 3.59 -5.04
N LYS A 15 22.37 2.57 -5.02
CA LYS A 15 21.85 1.89 -6.22
C LYS A 15 20.51 2.44 -6.71
N LEU A 16 19.92 3.39 -6.00
CA LEU A 16 18.63 3.98 -6.37
C LEU A 16 18.81 4.96 -7.55
N ASP A 17 17.88 4.95 -8.49
CA ASP A 17 17.89 5.88 -9.63
C ASP A 17 17.85 7.36 -9.18
N ILE A 18 17.23 7.64 -8.03
CA ILE A 18 17.20 8.98 -7.44
C ILE A 18 18.50 9.38 -6.73
N TYR A 19 19.42 8.42 -6.46
CA TYR A 19 20.62 8.68 -5.64
C TYR A 19 21.50 9.83 -6.14
N PRO A 20 21.82 9.94 -7.45
CA PRO A 20 22.67 11.04 -7.91
C PRO A 20 22.12 12.42 -7.58
N MET A 21 20.79 12.56 -7.53
CA MET A 21 20.13 13.84 -7.24
C MET A 21 20.02 14.13 -5.73
N ILE A 22 19.93 13.08 -4.90
CA ILE A 22 19.72 13.24 -3.45
C ILE A 22 20.99 13.10 -2.61
N ARG A 23 22.10 12.59 -3.19
CA ARG A 23 23.36 12.35 -2.50
C ARG A 23 23.87 13.54 -1.69
N PRO A 24 23.97 14.78 -2.21
CA PRO A 24 24.47 15.92 -1.45
C PRO A 24 23.64 16.21 -0.19
N TYR A 25 22.35 15.94 -0.24
CA TYR A 25 21.42 16.18 0.86
C TYR A 25 21.40 15.07 1.90
N LEU A 26 21.78 13.85 1.52
CA LEU A 26 22.03 12.74 2.44
C LEU A 26 23.32 12.96 3.22
N GLU A 27 24.41 13.36 2.52
CA GLU A 27 25.70 13.64 3.13
C GLU A 27 25.66 14.82 4.11
N THR A 28 24.76 15.77 3.90
CA THR A 28 24.52 16.92 4.79
C THR A 28 23.39 16.71 5.79
N SER A 29 22.83 15.50 5.87
CA SER A 29 21.71 15.14 6.75
C SER A 29 20.45 15.99 6.57
N GLN A 30 20.27 16.62 5.41
CA GLN A 30 19.03 17.31 5.06
C GLN A 30 17.93 16.31 4.71
N ILE A 31 18.27 15.19 4.04
CA ILE A 31 17.39 14.02 3.90
C ILE A 31 17.79 13.06 5.02
N THR A 32 16.82 12.62 5.80
CA THR A 32 17.06 11.73 6.94
C THR A 32 16.55 10.32 6.66
N ILE A 33 17.25 9.32 7.21
CA ILE A 33 16.85 7.92 7.14
C ILE A 33 16.26 7.48 8.48
N HIS A 34 15.14 6.79 8.42
CA HIS A 34 14.41 6.31 9.59
C HIS A 34 14.17 4.81 9.49
N GLU A 35 14.24 4.15 10.65
CA GLU A 35 13.87 2.75 10.82
C GLU A 35 12.78 2.66 11.90
N VAL A 36 11.67 2.04 11.58
CA VAL A 36 10.51 1.94 12.46
C VAL A 36 9.94 0.52 12.48
N PRO A 37 9.41 0.07 13.64
CA PRO A 37 8.71 -1.21 13.70
C PRO A 37 7.36 -1.15 12.97
N ALA A 38 6.80 -2.32 12.66
CA ALA A 38 5.44 -2.44 12.15
C ALA A 38 4.42 -1.71 13.07
N LYS A 39 3.33 -1.24 12.48
CA LYS A 39 2.23 -0.49 13.13
C LYS A 39 2.61 0.91 13.62
N THR A 40 3.82 1.39 13.35
CA THR A 40 4.18 2.79 13.64
C THR A 40 3.42 3.73 12.71
N CYS A 41 2.81 4.77 13.27
CA CYS A 41 2.26 5.88 12.49
C CYS A 41 3.42 6.79 12.08
N ILE A 42 3.73 6.84 10.78
CA ILE A 42 4.81 7.65 10.21
C ILE A 42 4.34 9.09 10.00
N SER A 43 3.10 9.28 9.55
CA SER A 43 2.49 10.59 9.38
C SER A 43 1.02 10.49 9.75
N ASN A 44 0.55 11.47 10.53
CA ASN A 44 -0.84 11.56 10.95
C ASN A 44 -1.54 12.66 10.13
N ALA A 45 -2.80 12.47 9.80
CA ALA A 45 -3.62 13.46 9.11
C ALA A 45 -3.69 14.83 9.83
N ALA A 46 -3.54 14.81 11.17
CA ALA A 46 -3.54 16.01 12.01
C ALA A 46 -2.17 16.69 12.14
N ASP A 47 -1.10 16.10 11.61
CA ASP A 47 0.25 16.70 11.68
C ASP A 47 0.27 18.02 10.88
N GLU A 48 0.95 19.03 11.43
CA GLU A 48 1.23 20.25 10.71
C GLU A 48 2.33 20.01 9.67
N GLY A 49 2.12 20.50 8.44
CA GLY A 49 3.06 20.38 7.33
C GLY A 49 2.91 19.11 6.51
N TYR A 50 3.81 18.94 5.55
CA TYR A 50 3.81 17.81 4.62
C TYR A 50 5.00 16.92 4.87
N ARG A 51 4.75 15.66 5.21
CA ARG A 51 5.81 14.67 5.38
C ARG A 51 5.88 13.79 4.12
N ILE A 52 6.99 13.91 3.39
CA ILE A 52 7.22 13.16 2.16
C ILE A 52 8.27 12.10 2.45
N VAL A 53 7.93 10.86 2.20
CA VAL A 53 8.80 9.72 2.47
C VAL A 53 9.01 8.86 1.23
N TYR A 54 10.17 8.22 1.12
CA TYR A 54 10.51 7.24 0.10
C TYR A 54 10.89 5.92 0.77
N ILE A 55 10.22 4.84 0.43
CA ILE A 55 10.34 3.56 1.11
C ILE A 55 11.56 2.79 0.60
N LEU A 56 12.48 2.44 1.50
CA LEU A 56 13.68 1.63 1.21
C LEU A 56 13.46 0.15 1.50
N GLN A 57 12.71 -0.15 2.57
CA GLN A 57 12.37 -1.51 2.99
C GLN A 57 11.00 -1.54 3.63
N GLY A 58 10.32 -2.68 3.49
CA GLY A 58 9.00 -2.89 4.07
C GLY A 58 7.89 -2.28 3.23
N SER A 59 6.73 -2.07 3.85
CA SER A 59 5.58 -1.45 3.23
C SER A 59 4.81 -0.59 4.23
N VAL A 60 4.08 0.40 3.71
CA VAL A 60 3.20 1.26 4.49
C VAL A 60 1.80 1.23 3.92
N LYS A 61 0.81 1.42 4.78
CA LYS A 61 -0.60 1.61 4.42
C LYS A 61 -0.99 3.08 4.59
N VAL A 62 -1.67 3.62 3.59
CA VAL A 62 -2.33 4.93 3.65
C VAL A 62 -3.78 4.70 4.00
N VAL A 63 -4.19 5.15 5.17
CA VAL A 63 -5.50 4.84 5.76
C VAL A 63 -6.23 6.12 6.13
N SER A 64 -7.46 6.27 5.67
CA SER A 64 -8.37 7.34 6.11
C SER A 64 -9.44 6.79 7.05
N LEU A 65 -9.95 7.67 7.91
CA LEU A 65 -11.08 7.38 8.78
C LEU A 65 -12.30 8.15 8.26
N THR A 66 -13.39 7.43 8.02
CA THR A 66 -14.66 8.10 7.75
C THR A 66 -15.17 8.79 9.01
N TYR A 67 -16.12 9.74 8.87
CA TYR A 67 -16.82 10.37 9.99
C TYR A 67 -17.54 9.37 10.92
N ARG A 68 -17.77 8.13 10.45
CA ARG A 68 -18.33 7.01 11.24
C ARG A 68 -17.27 6.14 11.90
N GLY A 69 -16.00 6.51 11.84
CA GLY A 69 -14.89 5.74 12.39
C GLY A 69 -14.53 4.48 11.59
N ILE A 70 -15.05 4.32 10.36
CA ILE A 70 -14.70 3.20 9.49
C ILE A 70 -13.33 3.51 8.86
N ARG A 71 -12.39 2.60 9.01
CA ARG A 71 -11.09 2.67 8.33
C ARG A 71 -11.24 2.28 6.87
N ILE A 72 -10.63 3.07 6.00
CA ILE A 72 -10.56 2.80 4.56
C ILE A 72 -9.10 2.77 4.16
N LEU A 73 -8.66 1.63 3.60
CA LEU A 73 -7.36 1.52 2.96
C LEU A 73 -7.40 2.23 1.61
N LEU A 74 -6.69 3.34 1.52
CA LEU A 74 -6.58 4.12 0.29
C LEU A 74 -5.49 3.56 -0.63
N ASP A 75 -4.33 3.20 -0.05
CA ASP A 75 -3.18 2.72 -0.80
C ASP A 75 -2.27 1.84 0.07
N GLU A 76 -1.55 0.91 -0.56
CA GLU A 76 -0.45 0.13 0.02
C GLU A 76 0.81 0.45 -0.78
N ILE A 77 1.84 0.92 -0.09
CA ILE A 77 3.03 1.49 -0.71
C ILE A 77 4.24 0.68 -0.28
N GLY A 78 4.91 0.10 -1.25
CA GLY A 78 6.12 -0.69 -1.07
C GLY A 78 7.41 0.05 -1.41
N VAL A 79 8.48 -0.72 -1.44
CA VAL A 79 9.84 -0.28 -1.76
C VAL A 79 9.89 0.44 -3.12
N GLY A 80 10.71 1.50 -3.19
CA GLY A 80 10.90 2.30 -4.41
C GLY A 80 9.80 3.33 -4.67
N SER A 81 8.93 3.60 -3.69
CA SER A 81 7.79 4.48 -3.89
C SER A 81 7.74 5.63 -2.89
N PHE A 82 7.23 6.78 -3.37
CA PHE A 82 6.98 7.95 -2.54
C PHE A 82 5.61 7.90 -1.87
N SER A 83 5.50 8.45 -0.66
CA SER A 83 4.25 8.69 0.06
C SER A 83 4.19 10.11 0.64
N GLY A 84 2.98 10.59 0.97
CA GLY A 84 2.77 11.92 1.55
C GLY A 84 2.73 13.07 0.55
N HIS A 85 3.12 12.85 -0.70
CA HIS A 85 3.22 13.89 -1.74
C HIS A 85 1.85 14.44 -2.21
N ILE A 86 0.76 13.67 -2.08
CA ILE A 86 -0.57 14.10 -2.58
C ILE A 86 -1.02 15.38 -1.87
N SER A 87 -0.93 15.43 -0.53
CA SER A 87 -1.26 16.62 0.26
C SER A 87 -0.44 17.83 -0.20
N ARG A 88 0.87 17.61 -0.38
CA ARG A 88 1.78 18.68 -0.84
C ARG A 88 1.44 19.21 -2.22
N MET A 89 1.21 18.32 -3.20
CA MET A 89 0.91 18.70 -4.57
C MET A 89 -0.43 19.42 -4.69
N ARG A 90 -1.38 19.12 -3.81
CA ARG A 90 -2.70 19.76 -3.81
C ARG A 90 -2.77 21.01 -2.96
N GLY A 91 -1.79 21.29 -2.10
CA GLY A 91 -1.77 22.44 -1.21
C GLY A 91 -2.72 22.37 -0.02
N TYR A 92 -3.33 21.20 0.25
CA TYR A 92 -4.14 20.95 1.45
C TYR A 92 -3.96 19.52 1.97
N SER A 93 -4.15 19.35 3.28
CA SER A 93 -4.00 18.05 3.92
C SER A 93 -5.00 17.05 3.35
N PHE A 94 -4.49 15.86 3.04
CA PHE A 94 -5.31 14.71 2.74
C PHE A 94 -5.56 13.96 4.05
N ASP A 95 -6.82 13.78 4.41
CA ASP A 95 -7.22 13.17 5.68
C ASP A 95 -6.90 11.67 5.69
N ALA A 96 -5.61 11.37 5.79
CA ALA A 96 -5.10 10.00 5.82
C ALA A 96 -3.82 9.90 6.65
N ASN A 97 -3.66 8.77 7.32
CA ASN A 97 -2.48 8.39 8.07
C ASN A 97 -1.59 7.48 7.22
N ILE A 98 -0.28 7.60 7.35
CA ILE A 98 0.71 6.68 6.81
C ILE A 98 1.18 5.78 7.95
N ILE A 99 0.91 4.48 7.86
CA ILE A 99 1.20 3.50 8.92
C ILE A 99 2.10 2.40 8.36
N ALA A 100 3.21 2.12 9.03
CA ALA A 100 4.08 0.99 8.68
C ALA A 100 3.32 -0.34 8.83
N GLU A 101 3.18 -1.10 7.75
CA GLU A 101 2.54 -2.42 7.78
C GLU A 101 3.52 -3.50 8.25
N THR A 102 4.75 -3.42 7.77
CA THR A 102 5.89 -4.25 8.17
C THR A 102 6.95 -3.38 8.85
N PRO A 103 8.00 -3.93 9.49
CA PRO A 103 9.20 -3.15 9.82
C PRO A 103 9.66 -2.40 8.58
N CYS A 104 9.83 -1.08 8.68
CA CYS A 104 10.00 -0.20 7.55
C CYS A 104 11.24 0.68 7.71
N VAL A 105 11.98 0.85 6.60
CA VAL A 105 13.05 1.85 6.49
C VAL A 105 12.69 2.80 5.37
N TYR A 106 12.81 4.11 5.62
CA TYR A 106 12.44 5.13 4.66
C TYR A 106 13.34 6.36 4.74
N LEU A 107 13.43 7.09 3.63
CA LEU A 107 13.98 8.44 3.56
C LEU A 107 12.87 9.45 3.81
N GLU A 108 13.13 10.46 4.64
CA GLU A 108 12.24 11.61 4.85
C GLU A 108 12.81 12.85 4.18
N PHE A 109 11.98 13.49 3.36
CA PHE A 109 12.33 14.68 2.59
C PHE A 109 11.67 15.90 3.23
N PRO A 110 12.43 16.93 3.64
CA PRO A 110 11.86 18.21 4.01
C PRO A 110 11.07 18.83 2.85
N ASP A 111 9.95 19.46 3.16
CA ASP A 111 9.03 20.02 2.16
C ASP A 111 9.70 20.96 1.15
N GLN A 112 10.49 21.92 1.65
CA GLN A 112 11.20 22.86 0.78
C GLN A 112 12.21 22.17 -0.14
N LEU A 113 12.96 21.19 0.41
CA LEU A 113 13.93 20.44 -0.38
C LEU A 113 13.24 19.58 -1.45
N PHE A 114 12.13 18.95 -1.10
CA PHE A 114 11.37 18.17 -2.08
C PHE A 114 10.90 19.07 -3.26
N CYS A 115 10.44 20.28 -2.99
CA CYS A 115 10.09 21.23 -4.04
C CYS A 115 11.27 21.60 -4.93
N GLN A 116 12.45 21.84 -4.35
CA GLN A 116 13.68 22.10 -5.11
C GLN A 116 14.09 20.90 -5.98
N LEU A 117 14.00 19.68 -5.43
CA LEU A 117 14.28 18.46 -6.18
C LEU A 117 13.31 18.26 -7.35
N MET A 118 12.06 18.65 -7.22
CA MET A 118 11.07 18.59 -8.31
C MET A 118 11.38 19.54 -9.46
N GLU A 119 12.23 20.56 -9.27
CA GLU A 119 12.73 21.42 -10.35
C GLU A 119 13.82 20.70 -11.18
N ASN A 120 14.41 19.62 -10.66
CA ASN A 120 15.35 18.79 -11.42
C ASN A 120 14.58 17.81 -12.32
N PRO A 121 14.72 17.88 -13.66
CA PRO A 121 13.94 17.04 -14.57
C PRO A 121 14.16 15.53 -14.37
N ALA A 122 15.36 15.10 -13.99
CA ALA A 122 15.67 13.70 -13.76
C ALA A 122 14.94 13.18 -12.50
N PHE A 123 14.96 13.94 -11.40
CA PHE A 123 14.21 13.60 -10.18
C PHE A 123 12.70 13.61 -10.42
N ALA A 124 12.20 14.63 -11.10
CA ALA A 124 10.77 14.73 -11.45
C ALA A 124 10.31 13.55 -12.31
N LEU A 125 11.14 13.08 -13.25
CA LEU A 125 10.82 11.92 -14.08
C LEU A 125 10.72 10.63 -13.24
N GLU A 126 11.67 10.38 -12.33
CA GLU A 126 11.63 9.20 -11.46
C GLU A 126 10.46 9.26 -10.47
N PHE A 127 10.18 10.45 -9.92
CA PHE A 127 9.00 10.67 -9.12
C PHE A 127 7.71 10.37 -9.90
N TYR A 128 7.61 10.86 -11.13
CA TYR A 128 6.45 10.62 -12.01
C TYR A 128 6.29 9.13 -12.34
N ARG A 129 7.37 8.42 -12.65
CA ARG A 129 7.35 6.96 -12.90
C ARG A 129 6.83 6.20 -11.69
N SER A 130 7.37 6.49 -10.51
CA SER A 130 6.95 5.87 -9.24
C SER A 130 5.47 6.11 -8.95
N THR A 131 4.98 7.34 -9.12
CA THR A 131 3.59 7.70 -8.81
C THR A 131 2.59 7.24 -9.87
N SER A 132 2.96 7.21 -11.16
CA SER A 132 2.09 6.76 -12.25
C SER A 132 1.71 5.28 -12.13
N SER A 133 2.65 4.43 -11.79
CA SER A 133 2.38 3.00 -11.58
C SER A 133 1.34 2.80 -10.48
N ARG A 134 1.46 3.53 -9.38
CA ARG A 134 0.49 3.49 -8.27
C ARG A 134 -0.88 4.03 -8.66
N THR A 135 -0.92 5.15 -9.38
CA THR A 135 -2.18 5.70 -9.91
C THR A 135 -2.90 4.66 -10.77
N TYR A 136 -2.18 3.93 -11.62
CA TYR A 136 -2.75 2.85 -12.40
C TYR A 136 -3.33 1.73 -11.52
N GLN A 137 -2.63 1.32 -10.45
CA GLN A 137 -3.17 0.31 -9.51
C GLN A 137 -4.42 0.80 -8.77
N MET A 138 -4.48 2.09 -8.43
CA MET A 138 -5.69 2.69 -7.85
C MET A 138 -6.87 2.65 -8.83
N TYR A 139 -6.66 2.99 -10.10
CA TYR A 139 -7.69 2.86 -11.13
C TYR A 139 -8.16 1.41 -11.27
N ARG A 140 -7.24 0.45 -11.31
CA ARG A 140 -7.59 -0.98 -11.34
C ARG A 140 -8.49 -1.36 -10.17
N LYS A 141 -8.17 -0.92 -8.95
CA LYS A 141 -9.01 -1.18 -7.77
C LYS A 141 -10.41 -0.56 -7.89
N VAL A 142 -10.51 0.68 -8.33
CA VAL A 142 -11.81 1.35 -8.56
C VAL A 142 -12.62 0.61 -9.62
N PHE A 143 -12.02 0.26 -10.75
CA PHE A 143 -12.71 -0.51 -11.80
C PHE A 143 -13.15 -1.88 -11.29
N SER A 144 -12.31 -2.57 -10.53
CA SER A 144 -12.65 -3.87 -9.96
C SER A 144 -13.91 -3.78 -9.08
N LEU A 145 -13.98 -2.79 -8.21
CA LEU A 145 -15.14 -2.58 -7.33
C LEU A 145 -16.41 -2.12 -8.07
N THR A 146 -16.25 -1.50 -9.24
CA THR A 146 -17.37 -0.99 -10.03
C THR A 146 -17.93 -2.05 -11.00
N LEU A 147 -17.05 -2.85 -11.61
CA LEU A 147 -17.41 -3.79 -12.68
C LEU A 147 -17.74 -5.19 -12.19
N PHE A 148 -17.16 -5.59 -11.04
CA PHE A 148 -17.26 -6.95 -10.55
C PHE A 148 -17.99 -7.04 -9.21
N THR A 149 -18.61 -8.19 -8.97
CA THR A 149 -19.32 -8.48 -7.73
C THR A 149 -18.38 -8.62 -6.53
N ALA A 150 -18.93 -8.51 -5.32
CA ALA A 150 -18.16 -8.79 -4.10
C ALA A 150 -17.60 -10.22 -4.07
N GLU A 151 -18.29 -11.17 -4.70
CA GLU A 151 -17.86 -12.56 -4.80
C GLU A 151 -16.64 -12.71 -5.71
N GLU A 152 -16.68 -12.13 -6.92
CA GLU A 152 -15.56 -12.15 -7.86
C GLU A 152 -14.32 -11.44 -7.28
N ASN A 153 -14.51 -10.27 -6.67
CA ASN A 153 -13.42 -9.55 -6.00
C ASN A 153 -12.82 -10.35 -4.83
N THR A 154 -13.67 -11.04 -4.04
CA THR A 154 -13.19 -11.90 -2.95
C THR A 154 -12.44 -13.12 -3.50
N ALA A 155 -12.92 -13.74 -4.59
CA ALA A 155 -12.25 -14.86 -5.23
C ALA A 155 -10.87 -14.48 -5.74
N MET A 156 -10.76 -13.36 -6.44
CA MET A 156 -9.50 -12.83 -6.93
C MET A 156 -8.51 -12.54 -5.79
N TYR A 157 -8.98 -11.90 -4.72
CA TYR A 157 -8.18 -11.64 -3.52
C TYR A 157 -7.62 -12.93 -2.91
N CYS A 158 -8.47 -13.95 -2.77
CA CYS A 158 -8.06 -15.25 -2.21
C CYS A 158 -7.03 -15.99 -3.09
N LEU A 159 -7.15 -15.86 -4.40
CA LEU A 159 -6.18 -16.43 -5.35
C LEU A 159 -4.81 -15.74 -5.26
N MET A 160 -4.81 -14.41 -5.16
CA MET A 160 -3.57 -13.63 -5.05
C MET A 160 -2.91 -13.74 -3.67
N HIS A 161 -3.70 -13.93 -2.62
CA HIS A 161 -3.25 -13.91 -1.22
C HIS A 161 -3.79 -15.10 -0.40
N PRO A 162 -3.50 -16.36 -0.78
CA PRO A 162 -4.14 -17.54 -0.16
C PRO A 162 -3.85 -17.67 1.34
N ALA A 163 -2.71 -17.16 1.82
CA ALA A 163 -2.35 -17.19 3.23
C ALA A 163 -3.12 -16.15 4.08
N ARG A 164 -3.59 -15.05 3.47
CA ARG A 164 -4.24 -13.95 4.21
C ARG A 164 -5.60 -14.36 4.78
N LEU A 165 -6.31 -15.28 4.12
CA LEU A 165 -7.57 -15.83 4.66
C LEU A 165 -7.38 -16.50 6.04
N GLN A 166 -6.19 -17.01 6.31
CA GLN A 166 -5.84 -17.69 7.56
C GLN A 166 -5.19 -16.79 8.59
N SER A 167 -4.51 -15.73 8.16
CA SER A 167 -3.71 -14.85 9.02
C SER A 167 -4.39 -13.52 9.35
N TYR A 168 -5.26 -13.00 8.47
CA TYR A 168 -5.91 -11.71 8.61
C TYR A 168 -7.28 -11.83 9.28
N THR A 169 -7.69 -10.75 9.95
CA THR A 169 -9.07 -10.60 10.42
C THR A 169 -10.01 -10.30 9.25
N LEU A 170 -11.30 -10.54 9.43
CA LEU A 170 -12.29 -10.19 8.39
C LEU A 170 -12.31 -8.69 8.09
N ASP A 171 -12.01 -7.85 9.07
CA ASP A 171 -11.99 -6.40 8.87
C ASP A 171 -10.78 -5.98 8.03
N GLU A 172 -9.59 -6.57 8.25
CA GLU A 172 -8.42 -6.36 7.39
C GLU A 172 -8.67 -6.82 5.96
N ILE A 173 -9.31 -7.97 5.76
CA ILE A 173 -9.68 -8.46 4.43
C ILE A 173 -10.68 -7.51 3.74
N CYS A 174 -11.70 -7.04 4.48
CA CYS A 174 -12.65 -6.07 3.95
C CYS A 174 -11.98 -4.75 3.54
N GLU A 175 -11.04 -4.28 4.35
CA GLU A 175 -10.24 -3.08 4.11
C GLU A 175 -9.42 -3.19 2.81
N GLU A 176 -8.79 -4.35 2.59
CA GLU A 176 -7.96 -4.59 1.40
C GLU A 176 -8.77 -4.76 0.12
N ILE A 177 -9.85 -5.54 0.18
CA ILE A 177 -10.75 -5.71 -0.99
C ILE A 177 -11.54 -4.42 -1.26
N GLY A 178 -11.96 -3.71 -0.22
CA GLY A 178 -12.82 -2.53 -0.30
C GLY A 178 -14.32 -2.87 -0.30
N ILE A 179 -14.72 -4.00 0.30
CA ILE A 179 -16.11 -4.43 0.41
C ILE A 179 -16.60 -4.39 1.86
N SER A 180 -17.93 -4.39 2.06
CA SER A 180 -18.49 -4.41 3.39
C SER A 180 -18.28 -5.76 4.09
N ARG A 181 -18.15 -5.75 5.43
CA ARG A 181 -18.10 -6.98 6.22
C ARG A 181 -19.30 -7.89 5.98
N ARG A 182 -20.49 -7.30 5.77
CA ARG A 182 -21.70 -8.04 5.46
C ARG A 182 -21.57 -8.80 4.14
N SER A 183 -21.02 -8.15 3.11
CA SER A 183 -20.79 -8.75 1.79
C SER A 183 -19.77 -9.88 1.89
N LEU A 184 -18.66 -9.66 2.57
CA LEU A 184 -17.64 -10.69 2.78
C LEU A 184 -18.20 -11.90 3.53
N CYS A 185 -18.90 -11.68 4.66
CA CYS A 185 -19.50 -12.77 5.43
C CYS A 185 -20.53 -13.57 4.61
N TYR A 186 -21.30 -12.90 3.75
CA TYR A 186 -22.24 -13.56 2.84
C TYR A 186 -21.50 -14.49 1.87
N VAL A 187 -20.46 -14.01 1.21
CA VAL A 187 -19.61 -14.78 0.28
C VAL A 187 -18.99 -15.98 0.97
N LEU A 188 -18.31 -15.78 2.12
CA LEU A 188 -17.67 -16.88 2.84
C LEU A 188 -18.67 -17.94 3.31
N LYS A 189 -19.87 -17.52 3.76
CA LYS A 189 -20.96 -18.46 4.13
C LYS A 189 -21.45 -19.27 2.95
N LYS A 190 -21.60 -18.64 1.76
CA LYS A 190 -21.97 -19.30 0.52
C LYS A 190 -20.91 -20.36 0.16
N TRP A 191 -19.64 -19.98 0.13
CA TRP A 191 -18.52 -20.86 -0.24
C TRP A 191 -18.32 -22.04 0.71
N ARG A 192 -18.60 -21.89 2.02
CA ARG A 192 -18.62 -23.02 2.95
C ARG A 192 -19.72 -24.04 2.62
N LYS A 193 -20.91 -23.58 2.20
CA LYS A 193 -22.00 -24.45 1.78
C LYS A 193 -21.71 -25.19 0.47
N GLU A 194 -21.00 -24.52 -0.44
CA GLU A 194 -20.63 -25.05 -1.75
C GLU A 194 -19.34 -25.92 -1.70
N GLY A 195 -18.69 -25.98 -0.55
CA GLY A 195 -17.46 -26.77 -0.35
C GLY A 195 -16.18 -26.12 -0.89
N ILE A 196 -16.27 -24.88 -1.38
CA ILE A 196 -15.09 -24.10 -1.84
C ILE A 196 -14.15 -23.80 -0.68
N LEU A 197 -14.72 -23.56 0.51
CA LEU A 197 -13.98 -23.38 1.75
C LEU A 197 -14.26 -24.53 2.71
N LYS A 198 -13.19 -24.94 3.44
CA LYS A 198 -13.29 -25.82 4.59
C LYS A 198 -12.78 -25.10 5.83
N ASP A 199 -13.53 -25.27 6.92
CA ASP A 199 -13.09 -24.81 8.25
C ASP A 199 -11.97 -25.71 8.74
N LYS A 200 -10.80 -25.13 9.04
CA LYS A 200 -9.70 -25.81 9.70
C LYS A 200 -9.30 -24.97 10.92
N GLU A 201 -9.52 -25.50 12.13
CA GLU A 201 -9.12 -24.86 13.38
C GLU A 201 -9.74 -23.44 13.57
N LYS A 202 -11.02 -23.27 13.20
CA LYS A 202 -11.79 -22.01 13.22
C LYS A 202 -11.35 -20.97 12.19
N ARG A 203 -10.59 -21.36 11.15
CA ARG A 203 -10.22 -20.49 10.03
C ARG A 203 -10.56 -21.14 8.70
N ASP A 204 -10.98 -20.33 7.74
CA ASP A 204 -11.31 -20.80 6.40
C ASP A 204 -10.04 -21.16 5.61
N ARG A 205 -10.09 -22.29 4.90
CA ARG A 205 -9.06 -22.72 3.97
C ARG A 205 -9.70 -23.02 2.61
N ILE A 206 -9.06 -22.57 1.56
CA ILE A 206 -9.47 -22.90 0.19
C ILE A 206 -9.35 -24.41 0.00
N ALA A 207 -10.47 -25.04 -0.36
CA ALA A 207 -10.57 -26.48 -0.60
C ALA A 207 -10.74 -26.80 -2.09
N ASP A 208 -11.41 -25.93 -2.85
CA ASP A 208 -11.58 -26.03 -4.28
C ASP A 208 -11.01 -24.80 -4.98
N HIS A 209 -9.80 -24.95 -5.49
CA HIS A 209 -9.07 -23.88 -6.20
C HIS A 209 -9.61 -23.65 -7.61
N GLU A 210 -10.09 -24.73 -8.25
CA GLU A 210 -10.61 -24.67 -9.62
C GLU A 210 -11.92 -23.88 -9.66
N GLN A 211 -12.83 -24.15 -8.75
CA GLN A 211 -14.09 -23.41 -8.66
C GLN A 211 -13.83 -21.93 -8.29
N LEU A 212 -12.84 -21.65 -7.44
CA LEU A 212 -12.45 -20.29 -7.11
C LEU A 212 -11.90 -19.54 -8.34
N MET A 213 -11.09 -20.21 -9.16
CA MET A 213 -10.59 -19.65 -10.42
C MET A 213 -11.73 -19.36 -11.41
N GLN A 214 -12.74 -20.22 -11.50
CA GLN A 214 -13.93 -19.99 -12.34
C GLN A 214 -14.71 -18.76 -11.88
N ILE A 215 -14.89 -18.56 -10.58
CA ILE A 215 -15.55 -17.35 -10.05
C ILE A 215 -14.76 -16.10 -10.40
N ALA A 216 -13.43 -16.14 -10.35
CA ALA A 216 -12.57 -14.99 -10.65
C ALA A 216 -12.31 -14.80 -12.16
N GLU A 217 -12.85 -15.65 -13.04
CA GLU A 217 -12.49 -15.70 -14.46
C GLU A 217 -12.68 -14.36 -15.18
N HIS A 218 -13.78 -13.66 -14.96
CA HIS A 218 -14.04 -12.35 -15.59
C HIS A 218 -13.00 -11.30 -15.19
N ILE A 219 -12.60 -11.28 -13.91
CA ILE A 219 -11.56 -10.36 -13.44
C ILE A 219 -10.20 -10.72 -14.08
N ARG A 220 -9.89 -12.02 -14.12
CA ARG A 220 -8.62 -12.50 -14.69
C ARG A 220 -8.51 -12.14 -16.17
N GLN A 221 -9.55 -12.37 -16.95
CA GLN A 221 -9.62 -12.00 -18.38
C GLN A 221 -9.53 -10.47 -18.56
N PHE A 222 -10.23 -9.69 -17.77
CA PHE A 222 -10.22 -8.23 -17.88
C PHE A 222 -8.84 -7.62 -17.62
N TYR A 223 -8.05 -8.20 -16.71
CA TYR A 223 -6.71 -7.70 -16.38
C TYR A 223 -5.57 -8.50 -17.01
N ASP A 224 -5.86 -9.45 -17.89
CA ASP A 224 -4.87 -10.34 -18.52
C ASP A 224 -3.96 -11.02 -17.47
N ILE A 225 -4.58 -11.52 -16.39
CA ILE A 225 -3.90 -12.21 -15.28
C ILE A 225 -3.92 -13.72 -15.57
N PRO A 226 -2.75 -14.37 -15.65
CA PRO A 226 -2.65 -15.79 -15.97
C PRO A 226 -3.27 -16.73 -14.92
#